data_0d8a92725da8b631b6b19e672ef01992
#
_entry.id   0d8a92725da8b631b6b19e672ef01992
#
_cell.length_a   1.000
_cell.length_b   1.000
_cell.length_c   1.000
_cell.angle_alpha   90.00
_cell.angle_beta   90.00
_cell.angle_gamma   90.00
#
_symmetry.space_group_name_H-M   'P 1'
#
loop_
_entity.id
_entity.type
_entity.pdbx_description
1 polymer ?
#
loop_
_entity_poly.entity_id
_entity_poly.type
_entity_poly.pdbx_seq_one_letter_code
_entity_poly.pdbx_strand_id
1 'polypeptide(L)'
;MTQRKTPPFRADHVGSLLRTAPLKEARVKRARNEIDAAALNAVEDREIEKIVRKQEEVGLKLATDGEFRRSWWHFDFFRGLKGVEPITTATGIQFHGVETKHEAIKISGKVEFVGHPQIEHFKFLKAHCRVVPKMCIPAPSTFHFRQGRALVSTDVYPDIDQFFADVGVAWRKAIRAFYDAGCRYLQLDDTAWAMMCDPNEREQSKTRGDDPDKLPAVYAAVTRAALEGKPADMAITMHSCRGNFRSTWIAQGGYEFVAEHLLGKTNLDGYFLEYDNDRAGGFEPLRHFPKGQKQLVLGLVTSKSGRLEPKDDIKRRIEEATKYVSLDQLCLSPQCGFASTEEGNILAEDEQWAKLRMIVELADEVWGQ
;
A
#
# COMPACT_ATOMS: atom_id res chain seq x y z
N MET A 1 -29.20 -1.83 -3.55
CA MET A 1 -27.98 -1.00 -3.38
C MET A 1 -27.35 -0.77 -4.74
N THR A 2 -26.77 0.38 -5.01
CA THR A 2 -26.26 0.69 -6.34
C THR A 2 -24.86 0.11 -6.53
N GLN A 3 -24.64 -0.55 -7.65
CA GLN A 3 -23.32 -0.96 -8.14
C GLN A 3 -22.35 0.23 -8.11
N ARG A 4 -21.20 0.04 -7.48
CA ARG A 4 -20.18 1.10 -7.44
C ARG A 4 -19.35 1.09 -8.74
N LYS A 5 -19.40 2.21 -9.48
CA LYS A 5 -18.73 2.36 -10.79
C LYS A 5 -17.39 3.09 -10.71
N THR A 6 -17.03 3.60 -9.54
CA THR A 6 -15.80 4.38 -9.31
C THR A 6 -14.98 3.78 -8.17
N PRO A 7 -13.63 3.87 -8.22
CA PRO A 7 -12.76 3.37 -7.14
C PRO A 7 -13.00 4.09 -5.80
N PRO A 8 -12.68 3.42 -4.68
CA PRO A 8 -12.43 1.98 -4.58
C PRO A 8 -13.71 1.18 -4.81
N PHE A 9 -13.55 -0.05 -5.32
CA PHE A 9 -14.68 -0.92 -5.65
C PHE A 9 -15.11 -1.78 -4.47
N ARG A 10 -16.34 -2.36 -4.51
CA ARG A 10 -16.84 -3.24 -3.44
C ARG A 10 -15.95 -4.44 -3.18
N ALA A 11 -15.45 -5.06 -4.26
CA ALA A 11 -14.34 -6.01 -4.26
C ALA A 11 -13.09 -5.30 -4.76
N ASP A 12 -12.08 -5.15 -3.91
CA ASP A 12 -10.82 -4.49 -4.23
C ASP A 12 -9.65 -5.31 -3.70
N HIS A 13 -8.42 -4.93 -4.03
CA HIS A 13 -7.22 -5.52 -3.44
C HIS A 13 -6.08 -4.49 -3.33
N VAL A 14 -5.08 -4.81 -2.49
CA VAL A 14 -4.04 -3.85 -2.10
C VAL A 14 -3.05 -3.56 -3.23
N GLY A 15 -2.80 -4.52 -4.13
CA GLY A 15 -1.98 -4.26 -5.33
C GLY A 15 -1.02 -5.39 -5.68
N SER A 16 -0.13 -5.78 -4.78
CA SER A 16 0.89 -6.77 -5.09
C SER A 16 0.36 -8.20 -5.13
N LEU A 17 0.82 -8.97 -6.11
CA LEU A 17 0.50 -10.38 -6.33
C LEU A 17 1.76 -11.24 -6.23
N LEU A 18 1.58 -12.55 -5.96
CA LEU A 18 2.67 -13.52 -5.92
C LEU A 18 3.37 -13.58 -7.28
N ARG A 19 4.70 -13.48 -7.25
CA ARG A 19 5.52 -13.60 -8.46
C ARG A 19 5.37 -15.00 -9.04
N THR A 20 5.09 -15.07 -10.34
CA THR A 20 5.00 -16.34 -11.08
C THR A 20 6.34 -17.06 -11.14
N ALA A 21 6.33 -18.37 -11.32
CA ALA A 21 7.55 -19.17 -11.43
C ALA A 21 8.49 -18.67 -12.56
N PRO A 22 8.00 -18.36 -13.79
CA PRO A 22 8.85 -17.81 -14.85
C PRO A 22 9.51 -16.47 -14.48
N LEU A 23 8.81 -15.60 -13.75
CA LEU A 23 9.38 -14.31 -13.31
C LEU A 23 10.46 -14.52 -12.26
N LYS A 24 10.24 -15.41 -11.28
CA LYS A 24 11.25 -15.77 -10.25
C LYS A 24 12.52 -16.33 -10.89
N GLU A 25 12.37 -17.24 -11.86
CA GLU A 25 13.48 -17.81 -12.59
C GLU A 25 14.26 -16.75 -13.39
N ALA A 26 13.56 -15.87 -14.11
CA ALA A 26 14.19 -14.81 -14.88
C ALA A 26 14.97 -13.82 -13.97
N ARG A 27 14.47 -13.49 -12.78
CA ARG A 27 15.18 -12.65 -11.81
C ARG A 27 16.44 -13.32 -11.29
N VAL A 28 16.42 -14.64 -11.01
CA VAL A 28 17.62 -15.40 -10.63
C VAL A 28 18.66 -15.39 -11.76
N LYS A 29 18.23 -15.63 -13.01
CA LYS A 29 19.13 -15.56 -14.18
C LYS A 29 19.71 -14.16 -14.36
N ARG A 30 18.91 -13.11 -14.15
CA ARG A 30 19.38 -11.72 -14.22
C ARG A 30 20.42 -11.40 -13.14
N ALA A 31 20.19 -11.84 -11.90
CA ALA A 31 21.13 -11.66 -10.80
C ALA A 31 22.48 -12.34 -11.04
N ARG A 32 22.48 -13.44 -11.82
CA ARG A 32 23.68 -14.16 -12.24
C ARG A 32 24.29 -13.65 -13.56
N ASN A 33 23.74 -12.58 -14.14
CA ASN A 33 24.12 -12.06 -15.47
C ASN A 33 23.98 -13.09 -16.61
N GLU A 34 23.10 -14.08 -16.46
CA GLU A 34 22.79 -15.08 -17.52
C GLU A 34 21.83 -14.50 -18.56
N ILE A 35 21.07 -13.47 -18.22
CA ILE A 35 20.22 -12.68 -19.15
C ILE A 35 20.45 -11.19 -18.91
N ASP A 36 20.17 -10.37 -19.93
CA ASP A 36 20.23 -8.92 -19.84
C ASP A 36 18.92 -8.31 -19.30
N ALA A 37 18.88 -7.00 -19.19
CA ALA A 37 17.70 -6.27 -18.71
C ALA A 37 16.52 -6.39 -19.69
N ALA A 38 16.80 -6.41 -21.01
CA ALA A 38 15.75 -6.49 -22.03
C ALA A 38 15.04 -7.86 -21.97
N ALA A 39 15.80 -8.94 -21.77
CA ALA A 39 15.24 -10.28 -21.61
C ALA A 39 14.40 -10.41 -20.33
N LEU A 40 14.83 -9.80 -19.20
CA LEU A 40 14.01 -9.74 -17.99
C LEU A 40 12.72 -8.96 -18.24
N ASN A 41 12.80 -7.76 -18.83
CA ASN A 41 11.63 -6.93 -19.13
C ASN A 41 10.60 -7.67 -20.00
N ALA A 42 11.06 -8.45 -21.01
CA ALA A 42 10.17 -9.24 -21.84
C ALA A 42 9.44 -10.35 -21.05
N VAL A 43 10.07 -10.92 -20.02
CA VAL A 43 9.39 -11.86 -19.11
C VAL A 43 8.40 -11.12 -18.22
N GLU A 44 8.78 -9.98 -17.65
CA GLU A 44 7.90 -9.14 -16.82
C GLU A 44 6.65 -8.73 -17.61
N ASP A 45 6.80 -8.23 -18.84
CA ASP A 45 5.70 -7.83 -19.72
C ASP A 45 4.70 -8.98 -19.89
N ARG A 46 5.19 -10.13 -20.31
CA ARG A 46 4.35 -11.32 -20.55
C ARG A 46 3.64 -11.79 -19.28
N GLU A 47 4.32 -11.81 -18.15
CA GLU A 47 3.73 -12.27 -16.89
C GLU A 47 2.73 -11.23 -16.32
N ILE A 48 2.97 -9.92 -16.51
CA ILE A 48 2.02 -8.87 -16.17
C ILE A 48 0.74 -8.98 -17.00
N GLU A 49 0.86 -9.19 -18.32
CA GLU A 49 -0.32 -9.40 -19.16
C GLU A 49 -1.18 -10.58 -18.68
N LYS A 50 -0.54 -11.70 -18.30
CA LYS A 50 -1.25 -12.88 -17.79
C LYS A 50 -2.01 -12.57 -16.50
N ILE A 51 -1.37 -11.91 -15.53
CA ILE A 51 -2.03 -11.64 -14.24
C ILE A 51 -3.08 -10.53 -14.34
N VAL A 52 -2.95 -9.59 -15.29
CA VAL A 52 -4.01 -8.63 -15.60
C VAL A 52 -5.25 -9.36 -16.11
N ARG A 53 -5.09 -10.29 -17.07
CA ARG A 53 -6.21 -11.12 -17.55
C ARG A 53 -6.83 -11.94 -16.43
N LYS A 54 -6.00 -12.51 -15.54
CA LYS A 54 -6.49 -13.29 -14.41
C LYS A 54 -7.30 -12.48 -13.41
N GLN A 55 -6.92 -11.22 -13.14
CA GLN A 55 -7.70 -10.30 -12.32
C GLN A 55 -9.05 -9.98 -12.96
N GLU A 56 -9.09 -9.76 -14.28
CA GLU A 56 -10.33 -9.56 -15.04
C GLU A 56 -11.23 -10.81 -15.00
N GLU A 57 -10.66 -12.01 -15.17
CA GLU A 57 -11.37 -13.29 -15.14
C GLU A 57 -12.03 -13.62 -13.80
N VAL A 58 -11.39 -13.25 -12.68
CA VAL A 58 -12.00 -13.44 -11.35
C VAL A 58 -13.10 -12.42 -11.04
N GLY A 59 -13.32 -11.44 -11.92
CA GLY A 59 -14.41 -10.47 -11.84
C GLY A 59 -14.08 -9.15 -11.15
N LEU A 60 -12.81 -8.86 -10.88
CA LEU A 60 -12.37 -7.58 -10.33
C LEU A 60 -12.66 -6.44 -11.31
N LYS A 61 -13.06 -5.29 -10.81
CA LYS A 61 -13.30 -4.06 -11.61
C LYS A 61 -12.06 -3.18 -11.73
N LEU A 62 -10.95 -3.63 -11.20
CA LEU A 62 -9.62 -3.02 -11.28
C LEU A 62 -8.59 -4.09 -11.58
N ALA A 63 -7.43 -3.66 -12.06
CA ALA A 63 -6.25 -4.51 -12.13
C ALA A 63 -4.99 -3.71 -11.82
N THR A 64 -4.00 -4.39 -11.23
CA THR A 64 -2.63 -3.89 -11.05
C THR A 64 -1.67 -4.70 -11.91
N ASP A 65 -0.44 -4.22 -12.06
CA ASP A 65 0.66 -5.00 -12.65
C ASP A 65 1.22 -6.08 -11.69
N GLY A 66 0.54 -6.32 -10.56
CA GLY A 66 0.98 -7.21 -9.48
C GLY A 66 2.25 -6.73 -8.79
N GLU A 67 2.74 -5.54 -9.18
CA GLU A 67 4.01 -4.97 -8.76
C GLU A 67 5.22 -5.87 -9.12
N PHE A 68 5.12 -6.52 -10.28
CA PHE A 68 6.06 -7.54 -10.74
C PHE A 68 7.44 -7.01 -11.08
N ARG A 69 7.58 -5.71 -11.35
CA ARG A 69 8.85 -5.09 -11.75
C ARG A 69 9.71 -4.63 -10.56
N ARG A 70 9.17 -4.64 -9.32
CA ARG A 70 9.87 -4.19 -8.12
C ARG A 70 10.37 -5.35 -7.23
N SER A 71 11.42 -5.11 -6.47
CA SER A 71 11.88 -5.99 -5.39
C SER A 71 11.23 -5.62 -4.06
N TRP A 72 11.17 -4.33 -3.73
CA TRP A 72 10.59 -3.79 -2.51
C TRP A 72 9.47 -2.79 -2.80
N TRP A 73 8.37 -2.83 -2.03
CA TRP A 73 7.22 -1.95 -2.23
C TRP A 73 7.54 -0.45 -1.99
N HIS A 74 8.54 -0.10 -1.17
CA HIS A 74 8.90 1.29 -0.86
C HIS A 74 10.29 1.70 -1.34
N PHE A 75 11.35 0.89 -1.12
CA PHE A 75 12.71 1.31 -1.45
C PHE A 75 12.91 1.56 -2.94
N ASP A 76 12.27 0.77 -3.79
CA ASP A 76 12.38 0.95 -5.24
C ASP A 76 11.83 2.32 -5.69
N PHE A 77 10.75 2.80 -5.05
CA PHE A 77 10.24 4.14 -5.30
C PHE A 77 11.12 5.22 -4.67
N PHE A 78 11.51 5.05 -3.42
CA PHE A 78 12.27 6.09 -2.70
C PHE A 78 13.63 6.37 -3.35
N ARG A 79 14.31 5.33 -3.86
CA ARG A 79 15.60 5.47 -4.56
C ARG A 79 15.49 6.24 -5.88
N GLY A 80 14.30 6.36 -6.45
CA GLY A 80 14.03 7.18 -7.62
C GLY A 80 13.85 8.68 -7.34
N LEU A 81 13.77 9.08 -6.07
CA LEU A 81 13.67 10.48 -5.66
C LEU A 81 15.06 11.13 -5.61
N LYS A 82 15.16 12.38 -6.06
CA LYS A 82 16.36 13.18 -5.88
C LYS A 82 16.59 13.46 -4.40
N GLY A 83 17.84 13.49 -3.97
CA GLY A 83 18.23 13.74 -2.58
C GLY A 83 18.18 12.50 -1.68
N VAL A 84 17.92 11.31 -2.23
CA VAL A 84 17.85 10.04 -1.53
C VAL A 84 19.00 9.14 -1.95
N GLU A 85 19.69 8.56 -0.97
CA GLU A 85 20.79 7.63 -1.18
C GLU A 85 20.48 6.28 -0.56
N PRO A 86 20.70 5.16 -1.29
CA PRO A 86 20.63 3.84 -0.69
C PRO A 86 21.82 3.63 0.25
N ILE A 87 21.56 3.02 1.39
CA ILE A 87 22.59 2.63 2.37
C ILE A 87 22.40 1.18 2.80
N THR A 88 23.49 0.57 3.28
CA THR A 88 23.44 -0.73 3.96
C THR A 88 23.47 -0.49 5.46
N THR A 89 22.61 -1.17 6.20
CA THR A 89 22.48 -1.08 7.66
C THR A 89 23.10 -2.31 8.33
N ALA A 90 23.38 -2.22 9.63
CA ALA A 90 23.89 -3.38 10.40
C ALA A 90 22.84 -4.50 10.53
N THR A 91 21.54 -4.12 10.54
CA THR A 91 20.41 -5.05 10.66
C THR A 91 19.36 -4.68 9.62
N GLY A 92 18.57 -5.67 9.18
CA GLY A 92 17.39 -5.47 8.37
C GLY A 92 16.16 -5.06 9.20
N ILE A 93 15.01 -5.02 8.56
CA ILE A 93 13.74 -4.79 9.25
C ILE A 93 13.36 -6.10 9.94
N GLN A 94 13.10 -6.02 11.25
CA GLN A 94 12.71 -7.18 12.05
C GLN A 94 11.22 -7.44 11.93
N PHE A 95 10.86 -8.64 11.52
CA PHE A 95 9.52 -9.20 11.56
C PHE A 95 9.46 -10.31 12.60
N HIS A 96 8.28 -10.81 12.94
CA HIS A 96 8.17 -11.95 13.83
C HIS A 96 8.87 -13.20 13.23
N GLY A 97 10.02 -13.55 13.82
CA GLY A 97 10.80 -14.74 13.46
C GLY A 97 11.64 -14.64 12.17
N VAL A 98 11.68 -13.48 11.50
CA VAL A 98 12.46 -13.30 10.27
C VAL A 98 12.93 -11.86 10.12
N GLU A 99 14.11 -11.69 9.54
CA GLU A 99 14.72 -10.42 9.23
C GLU A 99 14.82 -10.24 7.71
N THR A 100 14.68 -9.00 7.27
CA THR A 100 14.83 -8.65 5.85
C THR A 100 16.29 -8.42 5.45
N LYS A 101 16.54 -8.16 4.17
CA LYS A 101 17.84 -7.65 3.70
C LYS A 101 18.22 -6.35 4.43
N HIS A 102 19.51 -6.12 4.64
CA HIS A 102 20.07 -4.99 5.37
C HIS A 102 20.12 -3.72 4.49
N GLU A 103 18.98 -3.27 4.03
CA GLU A 103 18.83 -2.13 3.13
C GLU A 103 18.03 -1.01 3.79
N ALA A 104 18.47 0.22 3.59
CA ALA A 104 17.76 1.43 3.98
C ALA A 104 18.04 2.57 3.00
N ILE A 105 17.51 3.76 3.29
CA ILE A 105 17.82 4.98 2.57
C ILE A 105 18.24 6.08 3.57
N LYS A 106 19.05 7.01 3.09
CA LYS A 106 19.42 8.25 3.79
C LYS A 106 18.99 9.44 2.95
N ILE A 107 18.49 10.48 3.59
CA ILE A 107 18.16 11.75 2.96
C ILE A 107 19.41 12.65 3.07
N SER A 108 20.17 12.76 1.98
CA SER A 108 21.44 13.47 1.88
C SER A 108 21.36 14.73 1.02
N GLY A 109 20.22 14.98 0.36
CA GLY A 109 19.97 16.16 -0.46
C GLY A 109 18.52 16.62 -0.36
N LYS A 110 18.20 17.74 -1.03
CA LYS A 110 16.81 18.21 -1.13
C LYS A 110 15.94 17.19 -1.86
N VAL A 111 14.82 16.79 -1.22
CA VAL A 111 13.90 15.80 -1.76
C VAL A 111 13.09 16.40 -2.90
N GLU A 112 13.13 15.75 -4.05
CA GLU A 112 12.36 16.18 -5.22
C GLU A 112 11.96 14.97 -6.08
N PHE A 113 10.72 15.01 -6.61
CA PHE A 113 10.28 14.11 -7.67
C PHE A 113 10.64 14.73 -9.03
N VAL A 114 11.52 14.05 -9.78
CA VAL A 114 12.01 14.51 -11.10
C VAL A 114 11.59 13.57 -12.24
N GLY A 115 10.74 12.59 -11.94
CA GLY A 115 10.31 11.50 -12.80
C GLY A 115 10.57 10.15 -12.12
N HIS A 116 9.91 9.09 -12.58
CA HIS A 116 10.08 7.76 -12.02
C HIS A 116 9.73 6.66 -13.04
N PRO A 117 10.47 5.54 -13.10
CA PRO A 117 10.18 4.42 -14.04
C PRO A 117 8.76 3.86 -13.92
N GLN A 118 8.16 3.91 -12.73
CA GLN A 118 6.78 3.45 -12.50
C GLN A 118 5.73 4.20 -13.33
N ILE A 119 6.03 5.38 -13.88
CA ILE A 119 5.15 6.07 -14.83
C ILE A 119 5.01 5.24 -16.11
N GLU A 120 6.12 4.71 -16.64
CA GLU A 120 6.09 3.84 -17.82
C GLU A 120 5.47 2.47 -17.50
N HIS A 121 5.71 1.93 -16.28
CA HIS A 121 5.04 0.71 -15.81
C HIS A 121 3.52 0.89 -15.79
N PHE A 122 3.03 2.04 -15.31
CA PHE A 122 1.60 2.36 -15.34
C PHE A 122 1.05 2.47 -16.76
N LYS A 123 1.78 3.12 -17.68
CA LYS A 123 1.35 3.21 -19.10
C LYS A 123 1.23 1.82 -19.73
N PHE A 124 2.16 0.92 -19.41
CA PHE A 124 2.09 -0.47 -19.84
C PHE A 124 0.85 -1.18 -19.29
N LEU A 125 0.61 -1.11 -17.98
CA LEU A 125 -0.60 -1.66 -17.36
C LEU A 125 -1.86 -1.12 -18.04
N LYS A 126 -1.96 0.20 -18.20
CA LYS A 126 -3.13 0.84 -18.82
C LYS A 126 -3.39 0.36 -20.23
N ALA A 127 -2.34 0.11 -21.02
CA ALA A 127 -2.46 -0.38 -22.41
C ALA A 127 -3.00 -1.81 -22.48
N HIS A 128 -2.80 -2.64 -21.44
CA HIS A 128 -3.18 -4.05 -21.41
C HIS A 128 -4.40 -4.38 -20.54
N CYS A 129 -4.97 -3.37 -19.85
CA CYS A 129 -6.06 -3.54 -18.90
C CYS A 129 -7.39 -3.10 -19.52
N ARG A 130 -8.46 -3.91 -19.34
CA ARG A 130 -9.85 -3.62 -19.78
C ARG A 130 -10.71 -3.05 -18.67
N VAL A 131 -10.27 -3.19 -17.41
CA VAL A 131 -10.87 -2.64 -16.20
C VAL A 131 -10.08 -1.41 -15.74
N VAL A 132 -10.39 -0.85 -14.57
CA VAL A 132 -9.67 0.34 -14.09
C VAL A 132 -8.23 -0.02 -13.68
N PRO A 133 -7.20 0.54 -14.33
CA PRO A 133 -5.82 0.33 -13.91
C PRO A 133 -5.54 1.06 -12.61
N LYS A 134 -5.07 0.32 -11.59
CA LYS A 134 -4.68 0.82 -10.28
C LYS A 134 -3.16 0.81 -10.15
N MET A 135 -2.59 1.90 -9.65
CA MET A 135 -1.16 1.99 -9.31
C MET A 135 -0.97 2.18 -7.82
N CYS A 136 0.08 1.58 -7.27
CA CYS A 136 0.48 1.71 -5.88
C CYS A 136 1.86 2.35 -5.78
N ILE A 137 2.00 3.36 -4.92
CA ILE A 137 3.27 3.97 -4.54
C ILE A 137 3.33 4.13 -3.03
N PRO A 138 4.49 4.16 -2.39
CA PRO A 138 4.56 4.37 -0.95
C PRO A 138 4.05 5.76 -0.55
N ALA A 139 3.46 5.84 0.64
CA ALA A 139 2.96 7.09 1.21
C ALA A 139 4.10 8.01 1.70
N PRO A 140 3.88 9.32 1.75
CA PRO A 140 4.86 10.28 2.27
C PRO A 140 5.19 10.06 3.75
N SER A 141 4.24 9.58 4.55
CA SER A 141 4.43 9.22 5.96
C SER A 141 5.43 8.08 6.15
N THR A 142 5.34 7.03 5.34
CA THR A 142 6.30 5.92 5.37
C THR A 142 7.71 6.34 4.99
N PHE A 143 7.86 7.32 4.10
CA PHE A 143 9.16 7.84 3.70
C PHE A 143 9.96 8.41 4.88
N HIS A 144 9.31 9.07 5.82
CA HIS A 144 9.93 9.53 7.07
C HIS A 144 9.98 8.43 8.12
N PHE A 145 8.86 7.76 8.41
CA PHE A 145 8.75 6.86 9.56
C PHE A 145 9.81 5.76 9.58
N ARG A 146 10.15 5.18 8.42
CA ARG A 146 11.18 4.13 8.30
C ARG A 146 12.57 4.63 8.68
N GLN A 147 12.88 5.88 8.38
CA GLN A 147 14.19 6.47 8.56
C GLN A 147 14.30 7.24 9.88
N GLY A 148 13.20 7.84 10.32
CA GLY A 148 13.15 8.78 11.43
C GLY A 148 14.03 10.00 11.19
N ARG A 149 14.09 10.88 12.15
CA ARG A 149 14.94 12.09 12.12
C ARG A 149 16.42 11.75 11.90
N ALA A 150 16.88 10.61 12.44
CA ALA A 150 18.29 10.21 12.41
C ALA A 150 18.88 10.05 11.00
N LEU A 151 18.08 9.68 9.99
CA LEU A 151 18.55 9.49 8.62
C LEU A 151 18.21 10.67 7.69
N VAL A 152 17.67 11.77 8.21
CA VAL A 152 17.50 13.04 7.50
C VAL A 152 18.67 13.95 7.83
N SER A 153 19.53 14.28 6.85
CA SER A 153 20.72 15.13 7.04
C SER A 153 20.35 16.49 7.64
N THR A 154 20.97 16.84 8.76
CA THR A 154 20.82 18.15 9.41
C THR A 154 21.46 19.29 8.64
N ASP A 155 22.46 19.01 7.80
CA ASP A 155 23.10 20.01 6.93
C ASP A 155 22.15 20.43 5.80
N VAL A 156 21.31 19.52 5.32
CA VAL A 156 20.32 19.77 4.27
C VAL A 156 19.00 20.28 4.83
N TYR A 157 18.58 19.70 5.94
CA TYR A 157 17.33 20.00 6.64
C TYR A 157 17.59 20.23 8.15
N PRO A 158 18.14 21.39 8.52
CA PRO A 158 18.27 21.77 9.91
C PRO A 158 16.91 21.86 10.61
N ASP A 159 15.90 22.32 9.86
CA ASP A 159 14.49 22.31 10.25
C ASP A 159 13.77 21.14 9.57
N ILE A 160 13.19 20.24 10.37
CA ILE A 160 12.45 19.07 9.89
C ILE A 160 11.14 19.46 9.19
N ASP A 161 10.54 20.59 9.52
CA ASP A 161 9.31 21.05 8.88
C ASP A 161 9.56 21.39 7.39
N GLN A 162 10.75 21.89 7.06
CA GLN A 162 11.13 22.10 5.67
C GLN A 162 11.25 20.76 4.90
N PHE A 163 11.73 19.70 5.55
CA PHE A 163 11.75 18.36 4.96
C PHE A 163 10.32 17.89 4.64
N PHE A 164 9.39 18.02 5.59
CA PHE A 164 8.00 17.61 5.35
C PHE A 164 7.32 18.46 4.26
N ALA A 165 7.64 19.74 4.17
CA ALA A 165 7.16 20.59 3.09
C ALA A 165 7.63 20.11 1.72
N ASP A 166 8.94 19.84 1.57
CA ASP A 166 9.53 19.33 0.33
C ASP A 166 8.98 17.94 -0.04
N VAL A 167 8.75 17.05 0.95
CA VAL A 167 8.09 15.74 0.77
C VAL A 167 6.67 15.91 0.23
N GLY A 168 5.87 16.81 0.82
CA GLY A 168 4.52 17.11 0.33
C GLY A 168 4.52 17.56 -1.13
N VAL A 169 5.45 18.43 -1.51
CA VAL A 169 5.63 18.90 -2.89
C VAL A 169 6.07 17.75 -3.82
N ALA A 170 7.01 16.89 -3.39
CA ALA A 170 7.48 15.77 -4.19
C ALA A 170 6.34 14.78 -4.51
N TRP A 171 5.52 14.41 -3.51
CA TRP A 171 4.36 13.53 -3.74
C TRP A 171 3.27 14.19 -4.59
N ARG A 172 3.02 15.48 -4.44
CA ARG A 172 2.12 16.24 -5.33
C ARG A 172 2.57 16.15 -6.79
N LYS A 173 3.86 16.33 -7.05
CA LYS A 173 4.45 16.17 -8.40
C LYS A 173 4.30 14.72 -8.90
N ALA A 174 4.53 13.73 -8.05
CA ALA A 174 4.33 12.32 -8.41
C ALA A 174 2.88 12.03 -8.78
N ILE A 175 1.92 12.44 -7.94
CA ILE A 175 0.48 12.30 -8.20
C ILE A 175 0.11 12.93 -9.55
N ARG A 176 0.60 14.14 -9.82
CA ARG A 176 0.37 14.82 -11.09
C ARG A 176 0.94 14.05 -12.28
N ALA A 177 2.16 13.51 -12.16
CA ALA A 177 2.78 12.73 -13.22
C ALA A 177 2.02 11.44 -13.54
N PHE A 178 1.51 10.72 -12.52
CA PHE A 178 0.62 9.58 -12.74
C PHE A 178 -0.70 9.98 -13.37
N TYR A 179 -1.30 11.09 -12.92
CA TYR A 179 -2.53 11.61 -13.55
C TYR A 179 -2.33 11.93 -15.02
N ASP A 180 -1.25 12.61 -15.39
CA ASP A 180 -0.90 12.97 -16.78
C ASP A 180 -0.62 11.73 -17.63
N ALA A 181 -0.11 10.64 -17.04
CA ALA A 181 -0.02 9.32 -17.69
C ALA A 181 -1.40 8.64 -17.87
N GLY A 182 -2.46 9.21 -17.30
CA GLY A 182 -3.85 8.73 -17.37
C GLY A 182 -4.30 7.88 -16.19
N CYS A 183 -3.56 7.87 -15.07
CA CYS A 183 -3.98 7.20 -13.85
C CYS A 183 -5.20 7.90 -13.26
N ARG A 184 -6.23 7.11 -12.90
CA ARG A 184 -7.43 7.58 -12.23
C ARG A 184 -7.69 6.85 -10.91
N TYR A 185 -6.84 5.88 -10.58
CA TYR A 185 -6.86 5.16 -9.32
C TYR A 185 -5.43 4.96 -8.81
N LEU A 186 -5.04 5.75 -7.80
CA LEU A 186 -3.73 5.67 -7.15
C LEU A 186 -3.90 5.28 -5.68
N GLN A 187 -3.08 4.35 -5.21
CA GLN A 187 -3.01 3.98 -3.81
C GLN A 187 -1.67 4.43 -3.22
N LEU A 188 -1.73 5.03 -2.04
CA LEU A 188 -0.59 5.35 -1.21
C LEU A 188 -0.42 4.23 -0.17
N ASP A 189 0.65 3.44 -0.27
CA ASP A 189 0.90 2.35 0.66
C ASP A 189 1.66 2.87 1.88
N ASP A 190 1.13 2.59 3.05
CA ASP A 190 1.65 3.08 4.32
C ASP A 190 1.85 1.98 5.34
N THR A 191 2.89 2.12 6.16
CA THR A 191 3.10 1.34 7.36
C THR A 191 3.15 2.22 8.61
N ALA A 192 3.42 3.52 8.48
CA ALA A 192 3.61 4.42 9.61
C ALA A 192 2.39 4.48 10.53
N TRP A 193 1.20 4.58 9.94
CA TRP A 193 -0.04 4.68 10.71
C TRP A 193 -0.30 3.43 11.56
N ALA A 194 -0.14 2.24 10.98
CA ALA A 194 -0.36 1.01 11.71
C ALA A 194 0.77 0.71 12.71
N MET A 195 2.03 1.06 12.40
CA MET A 195 3.14 0.95 13.34
C MET A 195 2.94 1.84 14.56
N MET A 196 2.44 3.07 14.39
CA MET A 196 2.12 3.95 15.51
C MET A 196 0.98 3.42 16.43
N CYS A 197 0.20 2.43 15.99
CA CYS A 197 -0.75 1.75 16.85
C CYS A 197 -0.08 0.84 17.89
N ASP A 198 1.15 0.39 17.63
CA ASP A 198 1.93 -0.47 18.52
C ASP A 198 2.77 0.35 19.50
N PRO A 199 2.60 0.18 20.84
CA PRO A 199 3.41 0.89 21.82
C PRO A 199 4.92 0.67 21.66
N ASN A 200 5.35 -0.53 21.25
CA ASN A 200 6.76 -0.84 21.07
C ASN A 200 7.34 -0.06 19.87
N GLU A 201 6.59 0.03 18.78
CA GLU A 201 7.01 0.81 17.60
C GLU A 201 7.08 2.31 17.90
N ARG A 202 6.16 2.83 18.75
CA ARG A 202 6.24 4.22 19.24
C ARG A 202 7.50 4.45 20.06
N GLU A 203 7.87 3.52 20.94
CA GLU A 203 9.10 3.64 21.72
C GLU A 203 10.34 3.60 20.85
N GLN A 204 10.35 2.71 19.85
CA GLN A 204 11.44 2.68 18.87
C GLN A 204 11.54 3.99 18.05
N SER A 205 10.44 4.65 17.72
CA SER A 205 10.48 5.93 17.00
C SER A 205 11.18 7.03 17.80
N LYS A 206 11.04 7.02 19.12
CA LYS A 206 11.79 7.95 20.01
C LYS A 206 13.30 7.74 19.90
N THR A 207 13.77 6.49 19.79
CA THR A 207 15.21 6.21 19.63
C THR A 207 15.76 6.72 18.30
N ARG A 208 14.89 6.91 17.30
CA ARG A 208 15.21 7.52 15.99
C ARG A 208 15.13 9.06 16.02
N GLY A 209 14.85 9.67 17.17
CA GLY A 209 14.79 11.12 17.36
C GLY A 209 13.42 11.74 17.06
N ASP A 210 12.36 10.95 17.03
CA ASP A 210 11.00 11.41 16.75
C ASP A 210 10.15 11.50 18.01
N ASP A 211 9.13 12.35 17.97
CA ASP A 211 8.06 12.44 18.98
C ASP A 211 6.81 11.72 18.41
N PRO A 212 6.53 10.46 18.82
CA PRO A 212 5.43 9.69 18.25
C PRO A 212 4.06 10.31 18.50
N ASP A 213 3.89 11.15 19.53
CA ASP A 213 2.61 11.79 19.83
C ASP A 213 2.30 12.93 18.84
N LYS A 214 3.33 13.52 18.20
CA LYS A 214 3.19 14.54 17.17
C LYS A 214 3.06 13.97 15.76
N LEU A 215 3.62 12.79 15.52
CA LEU A 215 3.69 12.21 14.17
C LEU A 215 2.32 12.07 13.48
N PRO A 216 1.21 11.68 14.15
CA PRO A 216 -0.09 11.61 13.49
C PRO A 216 -0.55 12.93 12.87
N ALA A 217 -0.34 14.05 13.57
CA ALA A 217 -0.69 15.39 13.07
C ALA A 217 0.21 15.79 11.89
N VAL A 218 1.51 15.53 11.98
CA VAL A 218 2.50 15.82 10.93
C VAL A 218 2.18 15.00 9.67
N TYR A 219 1.92 13.69 9.81
CA TYR A 219 1.62 12.82 8.67
C TYR A 219 0.29 13.14 8.01
N ALA A 220 -0.71 13.56 8.78
CA ALA A 220 -1.95 14.09 8.20
C ALA A 220 -1.69 15.37 7.39
N ALA A 221 -0.84 16.27 7.90
CA ALA A 221 -0.49 17.51 7.21
C ALA A 221 0.29 17.25 5.90
N VAL A 222 1.32 16.41 5.93
CA VAL A 222 2.12 16.08 4.72
C VAL A 222 1.27 15.34 3.68
N THR A 223 0.37 14.46 4.11
CA THR A 223 -0.57 13.78 3.20
C THR A 223 -1.50 14.80 2.52
N ARG A 224 -2.08 15.75 3.26
CA ARG A 224 -2.89 16.83 2.65
C ARG A 224 -2.08 17.68 1.69
N ALA A 225 -0.84 18.02 2.03
CA ALA A 225 0.03 18.79 1.14
C ALA A 225 0.33 18.03 -0.16
N ALA A 226 0.49 16.71 -0.10
CA ALA A 226 0.64 15.86 -1.27
C ALA A 226 -0.63 15.83 -2.16
N LEU A 227 -1.82 15.91 -1.54
CA LEU A 227 -3.12 15.88 -2.22
C LEU A 227 -3.60 17.26 -2.73
N GLU A 228 -2.88 18.33 -2.42
CA GLU A 228 -3.28 19.68 -2.84
C GLU A 228 -3.32 19.79 -4.37
N GLY A 229 -4.47 20.27 -4.90
CA GLY A 229 -4.70 20.33 -6.34
C GLY A 229 -4.90 18.96 -7.02
N LYS A 230 -5.23 17.91 -6.25
CA LYS A 230 -5.60 16.60 -6.78
C LYS A 230 -6.76 16.75 -7.76
N PRO A 231 -6.67 16.18 -8.98
CA PRO A 231 -7.79 16.18 -9.92
C PRO A 231 -9.04 15.49 -9.36
N ALA A 232 -10.21 16.06 -9.62
CA ALA A 232 -11.48 15.56 -9.06
C ALA A 232 -11.88 14.17 -9.58
N ASP A 233 -11.42 13.81 -10.79
CA ASP A 233 -11.67 12.51 -11.44
C ASP A 233 -10.62 11.45 -11.11
N MET A 234 -9.71 11.73 -10.16
CA MET A 234 -8.71 10.76 -9.68
C MET A 234 -9.04 10.35 -8.24
N ALA A 235 -9.28 9.07 -8.01
CA ALA A 235 -9.39 8.51 -6.68
C ALA A 235 -7.99 8.23 -6.12
N ILE A 236 -7.72 8.75 -4.92
CA ILE A 236 -6.49 8.45 -4.17
C ILE A 236 -6.86 7.81 -2.84
N THR A 237 -6.39 6.58 -2.64
CA THR A 237 -6.62 5.79 -1.42
C THR A 237 -5.32 5.59 -0.66
N MET A 238 -5.43 5.15 0.59
CA MET A 238 -4.27 4.75 1.39
C MET A 238 -4.50 3.36 1.98
N HIS A 239 -3.49 2.50 1.88
CA HIS A 239 -3.44 1.24 2.59
C HIS A 239 -2.54 1.37 3.81
N SER A 240 -3.06 1.03 5.00
CA SER A 240 -2.32 1.06 6.26
C SER A 240 -1.95 -0.37 6.67
N CYS A 241 -0.68 -0.72 6.49
CA CYS A 241 -0.14 -2.07 6.66
C CYS A 241 0.57 -2.26 8.00
N ARG A 242 0.34 -3.39 8.66
CA ARG A 242 1.00 -3.81 9.93
C ARG A 242 2.29 -4.58 9.73
N GLY A 243 2.83 -4.57 8.52
CA GLY A 243 3.94 -5.39 8.08
C GLY A 243 3.47 -6.68 7.41
N ASN A 244 4.14 -6.99 6.30
CA ASN A 244 3.85 -8.20 5.53
C ASN A 244 5.13 -8.65 4.83
N PHE A 245 5.78 -9.69 5.38
CA PHE A 245 6.96 -10.30 4.83
C PHE A 245 6.93 -11.79 5.09
N ARG A 246 6.89 -12.61 4.03
CA ARG A 246 6.85 -14.07 4.10
C ARG A 246 5.81 -14.58 5.09
N SER A 247 4.58 -14.01 4.99
CA SER A 247 3.42 -14.31 5.86
C SER A 247 3.57 -13.91 7.33
N THR A 248 4.58 -13.12 7.70
CA THR A 248 4.74 -12.57 9.06
C THR A 248 4.31 -11.10 9.14
N TRP A 249 4.39 -10.50 10.32
CA TRP A 249 3.98 -9.11 10.59
C TRP A 249 4.96 -8.44 11.59
N ILE A 250 4.79 -7.13 11.82
CA ILE A 250 5.57 -6.37 12.80
C ILE A 250 4.67 -5.87 13.93
N ALA A 251 3.63 -5.07 13.58
CA ALA A 251 2.87 -4.28 14.54
C ALA A 251 1.51 -4.91 14.90
N GLN A 252 1.06 -4.61 16.12
CA GLN A 252 -0.26 -4.91 16.64
C GLN A 252 -0.84 -3.68 17.36
N GLY A 253 -2.12 -3.72 17.71
CA GLY A 253 -2.84 -2.63 18.37
C GLY A 253 -3.96 -2.05 17.51
N GLY A 254 -5.05 -1.60 18.15
CA GLY A 254 -6.19 -0.97 17.48
C GLY A 254 -5.83 0.42 16.94
N TYR A 255 -6.60 0.90 15.95
CA TYR A 255 -6.35 2.18 15.28
C TYR A 255 -6.63 3.43 16.14
N GLU A 256 -7.04 3.27 17.39
CA GLU A 256 -7.47 4.39 18.26
C GLU A 256 -6.47 5.55 18.31
N PHE A 257 -5.17 5.22 18.45
CA PHE A 257 -4.11 6.24 18.56
C PHE A 257 -4.02 7.16 17.33
N VAL A 258 -4.37 6.65 16.14
CA VAL A 258 -4.18 7.38 14.88
C VAL A 258 -5.49 7.78 14.18
N ALA A 259 -6.63 7.20 14.60
CA ALA A 259 -7.87 7.25 13.83
C ALA A 259 -8.38 8.67 13.56
N GLU A 260 -8.33 9.57 14.54
CA GLU A 260 -8.75 10.96 14.35
C GLU A 260 -7.96 11.65 13.24
N HIS A 261 -6.65 11.47 13.22
CA HIS A 261 -5.79 12.08 12.22
C HIS A 261 -5.85 11.35 10.88
N LEU A 262 -5.75 10.02 10.89
CA LEU A 262 -5.78 9.20 9.67
C LEU A 262 -7.12 9.37 8.93
N LEU A 263 -8.23 9.09 9.59
CA LEU A 263 -9.55 9.05 8.97
C LEU A 263 -10.17 10.44 8.81
N GLY A 264 -9.98 11.30 9.84
CA GLY A 264 -10.61 12.61 9.88
C GLY A 264 -9.83 13.73 9.19
N LYS A 265 -8.49 13.63 9.06
CA LYS A 265 -7.66 14.78 8.69
C LYS A 265 -6.76 14.58 7.45
N THR A 266 -6.67 13.39 6.84
CA THR A 266 -5.83 13.18 5.63
C THR A 266 -6.50 13.58 4.32
N ASN A 267 -7.82 13.58 4.27
CA ASN A 267 -8.65 13.93 3.11
C ASN A 267 -8.49 13.02 1.87
N LEU A 268 -8.19 11.75 2.06
CA LEU A 268 -8.17 10.73 1.02
C LEU A 268 -9.59 10.34 0.58
N ASP A 269 -9.73 9.70 -0.59
CA ASP A 269 -11.01 9.21 -1.11
C ASP A 269 -11.39 7.84 -0.51
N GLY A 270 -10.40 7.07 -0.05
CA GLY A 270 -10.63 5.78 0.61
C GLY A 270 -9.45 5.29 1.45
N TYR A 271 -9.76 4.36 2.35
CA TYR A 271 -8.81 3.82 3.33
C TYR A 271 -8.92 2.31 3.35
N PHE A 272 -7.82 1.60 3.12
CA PHE A 272 -7.68 0.15 3.26
C PHE A 272 -7.07 -0.14 4.61
N LEU A 273 -7.85 -0.71 5.52
CA LEU A 273 -7.42 -1.01 6.88
C LEU A 273 -7.43 -2.51 7.14
N GLU A 274 -6.35 -3.01 7.75
CA GLU A 274 -6.24 -4.42 8.16
C GLU A 274 -7.13 -4.71 9.37
N TYR A 275 -8.04 -5.67 9.20
CA TYR A 275 -8.95 -6.17 10.24
C TYR A 275 -9.15 -7.69 10.17
N ASP A 276 -8.16 -8.41 9.62
CA ASP A 276 -8.22 -9.86 9.39
C ASP A 276 -8.16 -10.72 10.67
N ASN A 277 -7.74 -10.13 11.79
CA ASN A 277 -7.64 -10.81 13.08
C ASN A 277 -7.57 -9.83 14.26
N ASP A 278 -7.50 -10.37 15.49
CA ASP A 278 -7.58 -9.63 16.75
C ASP A 278 -6.42 -8.63 16.98
N ARG A 279 -5.30 -8.75 16.24
CA ARG A 279 -4.19 -7.78 16.31
C ARG A 279 -4.63 -6.36 15.95
N ALA A 280 -5.67 -6.23 15.14
CA ALA A 280 -6.19 -4.94 14.70
C ALA A 280 -7.12 -4.26 15.74
N GLY A 281 -7.51 -4.96 16.80
CA GLY A 281 -8.52 -4.48 17.74
C GLY A 281 -9.94 -4.43 17.14
N GLY A 282 -10.83 -3.71 17.80
CA GLY A 282 -12.22 -3.54 17.38
C GLY A 282 -12.43 -2.43 16.34
N PHE A 283 -13.70 -2.22 15.98
CA PHE A 283 -14.11 -1.22 15.00
C PHE A 283 -14.43 0.17 15.60
N GLU A 284 -14.32 0.35 16.92
CA GLU A 284 -14.63 1.61 17.63
C GLU A 284 -13.90 2.82 17.03
N PRO A 285 -12.62 2.73 16.61
CA PRO A 285 -11.91 3.83 15.99
C PRO A 285 -12.55 4.36 14.70
N LEU A 286 -13.40 3.55 14.04
CA LEU A 286 -14.13 3.93 12.84
C LEU A 286 -15.17 5.04 13.07
N ARG A 287 -15.51 5.37 14.33
CA ARG A 287 -16.35 6.55 14.65
C ARG A 287 -15.75 7.86 14.13
N HIS A 288 -14.44 7.91 13.90
CA HIS A 288 -13.75 9.05 13.29
C HIS A 288 -13.85 9.08 11.76
N PHE A 289 -14.41 8.03 11.13
CA PHE A 289 -14.57 8.00 9.68
C PHE A 289 -15.64 9.00 9.22
N PRO A 290 -15.34 9.88 8.24
CA PRO A 290 -16.28 10.91 7.83
C PRO A 290 -17.47 10.30 7.06
N LYS A 291 -18.67 10.75 7.39
CA LYS A 291 -19.88 10.43 6.62
C LYS A 291 -19.80 11.05 5.22
N GLY A 292 -20.35 10.39 4.21
CA GLY A 292 -20.46 10.91 2.84
C GLY A 292 -19.85 10.00 1.79
N GLN A 293 -19.00 10.55 0.90
CA GLN A 293 -18.55 9.85 -0.31
C GLN A 293 -17.30 8.96 -0.14
N LYS A 294 -16.50 9.18 0.92
CA LYS A 294 -15.29 8.41 1.18
C LYS A 294 -15.61 6.95 1.45
N GLN A 295 -14.69 6.07 1.10
CA GLN A 295 -14.87 4.63 1.26
C GLN A 295 -13.89 4.06 2.28
N LEU A 296 -14.36 3.13 3.06
CA LEU A 296 -13.56 2.29 3.95
C LEU A 296 -13.51 0.88 3.38
N VAL A 297 -12.32 0.43 3.03
CA VAL A 297 -12.09 -0.92 2.50
C VAL A 297 -11.60 -1.78 3.65
N LEU A 298 -12.44 -2.70 4.07
CA LEU A 298 -12.16 -3.63 5.16
C LEU A 298 -11.28 -4.78 4.68
N GLY A 299 -10.05 -4.81 5.15
CA GLY A 299 -9.10 -5.90 4.92
C GLY A 299 -9.38 -7.09 5.84
N LEU A 300 -10.44 -7.85 5.55
CA LEU A 300 -10.90 -8.97 6.38
C LEU A 300 -10.36 -10.33 5.94
N VAL A 301 -9.82 -10.43 4.73
CA VAL A 301 -9.31 -11.69 4.19
C VAL A 301 -7.79 -11.69 4.30
N THR A 302 -7.21 -12.67 5.01
CA THR A 302 -5.75 -12.70 5.18
C THR A 302 -5.03 -13.06 3.88
N SER A 303 -3.96 -12.33 3.55
CA SER A 303 -3.03 -12.70 2.48
C SER A 303 -1.85 -13.54 2.97
N LYS A 304 -1.84 -13.93 4.27
CA LYS A 304 -0.73 -14.64 4.93
C LYS A 304 -0.90 -16.17 4.92
N SER A 305 -2.07 -16.66 4.57
CA SER A 305 -2.41 -18.09 4.54
C SER A 305 -3.32 -18.39 3.37
N GLY A 306 -3.16 -19.56 2.75
CA GLY A 306 -4.03 -20.05 1.66
C GLY A 306 -5.42 -20.49 2.10
N ARG A 307 -5.63 -20.72 3.42
CA ARG A 307 -6.93 -21.12 3.95
C ARG A 307 -7.99 -20.03 3.68
N LEU A 308 -9.11 -20.41 3.10
CA LEU A 308 -10.26 -19.51 2.93
C LEU A 308 -10.96 -19.30 4.27
N GLU A 309 -11.32 -18.08 4.56
CA GLU A 309 -12.15 -17.69 5.69
C GLU A 309 -13.60 -18.12 5.46
N PRO A 310 -14.35 -18.52 6.50
CA PRO A 310 -15.78 -18.74 6.38
C PRO A 310 -16.49 -17.45 5.94
N LYS A 311 -17.26 -17.50 4.85
CA LYS A 311 -17.97 -16.32 4.32
C LYS A 311 -18.88 -15.65 5.35
N ASP A 312 -19.54 -16.44 6.20
CA ASP A 312 -20.45 -15.92 7.24
C ASP A 312 -19.68 -15.14 8.32
N ASP A 313 -18.44 -15.51 8.63
CA ASP A 313 -17.59 -14.74 9.55
C ASP A 313 -17.23 -13.37 8.96
N ILE A 314 -16.90 -13.31 7.66
CA ILE A 314 -16.62 -12.04 6.99
C ILE A 314 -17.87 -11.16 6.95
N LYS A 315 -19.05 -11.71 6.61
CA LYS A 315 -20.32 -10.97 6.61
C LYS A 315 -20.64 -10.40 7.98
N ARG A 316 -20.48 -11.21 9.05
CA ARG A 316 -20.67 -10.75 10.43
C ARG A 316 -19.73 -9.58 10.77
N ARG A 317 -18.45 -9.65 10.37
CA ARG A 317 -17.48 -8.55 10.58
C ARG A 317 -17.87 -7.29 9.79
N ILE A 318 -18.40 -7.42 8.58
CA ILE A 318 -18.94 -6.29 7.82
C ILE A 318 -20.15 -5.69 8.58
N GLU A 319 -21.07 -6.52 9.08
CA GLU A 319 -22.21 -6.05 9.88
C GLU A 319 -21.77 -5.34 11.17
N GLU A 320 -20.76 -5.85 11.89
CA GLU A 320 -20.18 -5.17 13.05
C GLU A 320 -19.65 -3.77 12.70
N ALA A 321 -18.98 -3.62 11.55
CA ALA A 321 -18.45 -2.34 11.10
C ALA A 321 -19.58 -1.34 10.76
N THR A 322 -20.78 -1.81 10.36
CA THR A 322 -21.92 -0.92 10.06
C THR A 322 -22.45 -0.16 11.27
N LYS A 323 -22.08 -0.52 12.49
CA LYS A 323 -22.36 0.25 13.71
C LYS A 323 -21.68 1.64 13.68
N TYR A 324 -20.62 1.81 12.90
CA TYR A 324 -19.81 3.02 12.83
C TYR A 324 -19.83 3.67 11.46
N VAL A 325 -19.85 2.88 10.38
CA VAL A 325 -19.74 3.34 8.99
C VAL A 325 -20.88 2.73 8.18
N SER A 326 -21.63 3.54 7.43
CA SER A 326 -22.73 3.03 6.62
C SER A 326 -22.26 1.96 5.62
N LEU A 327 -23.08 0.96 5.35
CA LEU A 327 -22.76 -0.11 4.40
C LEU A 327 -22.40 0.42 3.00
N ASP A 328 -22.99 1.56 2.61
CA ASP A 328 -22.68 2.25 1.34
C ASP A 328 -21.28 2.88 1.31
N GLN A 329 -20.61 3.01 2.44
CA GLN A 329 -19.22 3.46 2.53
C GLN A 329 -18.23 2.32 2.75
N LEU A 330 -18.69 1.05 2.85
CA LEU A 330 -17.84 -0.11 3.08
C LEU A 330 -17.52 -0.85 1.77
N CYS A 331 -16.30 -1.34 1.67
CA CYS A 331 -15.81 -2.23 0.63
C CYS A 331 -15.00 -3.38 1.29
N LEU A 332 -14.65 -4.40 0.53
CA LEU A 332 -13.93 -5.58 1.01
C LEU A 332 -12.62 -5.79 0.24
N SER A 333 -11.55 -6.16 0.92
CA SER A 333 -10.27 -6.53 0.31
C SER A 333 -9.52 -7.58 1.14
N PRO A 334 -8.42 -8.15 0.60
CA PRO A 334 -7.40 -8.77 1.45
C PRO A 334 -6.82 -7.73 2.42
N GLN A 335 -6.31 -8.18 3.59
CA GLN A 335 -5.75 -7.27 4.58
C GLN A 335 -4.47 -6.57 4.10
N CYS A 336 -3.72 -7.19 3.17
CA CYS A 336 -2.51 -6.65 2.54
C CYS A 336 -2.36 -7.24 1.13
N GLY A 337 -1.33 -6.81 0.39
CA GLY A 337 -0.90 -7.49 -0.83
C GLY A 337 -0.36 -8.90 -0.56
N PHE A 338 -0.27 -9.74 -1.57
CA PHE A 338 0.25 -11.10 -1.45
C PHE A 338 1.79 -11.17 -1.52
N ALA A 339 2.44 -10.10 -1.97
CA ALA A 339 3.89 -10.05 -2.10
C ALA A 339 4.42 -8.62 -1.92
N SER A 340 4.56 -8.17 -0.68
CA SER A 340 5.13 -6.85 -0.36
C SER A 340 6.60 -6.72 -0.78
N THR A 341 7.31 -7.84 -0.85
CA THR A 341 8.66 -7.98 -1.42
C THR A 341 8.67 -9.07 -2.49
N GLU A 342 9.77 -9.19 -3.23
CA GLU A 342 9.91 -10.19 -4.30
C GLU A 342 9.76 -11.64 -3.83
N GLU A 343 10.05 -11.93 -2.56
CA GLU A 343 9.91 -13.25 -1.95
C GLU A 343 8.44 -13.70 -1.89
N GLY A 344 7.52 -12.77 -1.62
CA GLY A 344 6.09 -13.04 -1.46
C GLY A 344 5.73 -13.76 -0.17
N ASN A 345 4.43 -13.93 0.04
CA ASN A 345 3.86 -14.69 1.15
C ASN A 345 3.91 -16.20 0.88
N ILE A 346 3.79 -16.98 1.96
CA ILE A 346 3.85 -18.45 1.94
C ILE A 346 2.45 -18.99 1.68
N LEU A 347 2.00 -18.91 0.43
CA LEU A 347 0.79 -19.55 -0.08
C LEU A 347 0.97 -19.82 -1.58
N ALA A 348 0.16 -20.70 -2.13
CA ALA A 348 0.21 -21.02 -3.54
C ALA A 348 -0.50 -19.96 -4.39
N GLU A 349 -0.16 -19.89 -5.67
CA GLU A 349 -0.75 -18.91 -6.59
C GLU A 349 -2.26 -19.14 -6.78
N ASP A 350 -2.71 -20.38 -6.85
CA ASP A 350 -4.14 -20.75 -6.95
C ASP A 350 -4.92 -20.38 -5.69
N GLU A 351 -4.32 -20.47 -4.50
CA GLU A 351 -4.91 -20.01 -3.24
C GLU A 351 -5.11 -18.48 -3.22
N GLN A 352 -4.16 -17.72 -3.74
CA GLN A 352 -4.32 -16.28 -3.95
C GLN A 352 -5.55 -15.98 -4.81
N TRP A 353 -5.69 -16.67 -5.93
CA TRP A 353 -6.82 -16.47 -6.85
C TRP A 353 -8.15 -16.92 -6.24
N ALA A 354 -8.16 -17.99 -5.44
CA ALA A 354 -9.33 -18.44 -4.70
C ALA A 354 -9.81 -17.36 -3.71
N LYS A 355 -8.90 -16.70 -2.98
CA LYS A 355 -9.23 -15.60 -2.07
C LYS A 355 -9.81 -14.40 -2.81
N LEU A 356 -9.23 -13.99 -3.92
CA LEU A 356 -9.74 -12.86 -4.71
C LEU A 356 -11.13 -13.18 -5.29
N ARG A 357 -11.37 -14.42 -5.75
CA ARG A 357 -12.69 -14.85 -6.20
C ARG A 357 -13.71 -14.82 -5.07
N MET A 358 -13.36 -15.31 -3.89
CA MET A 358 -14.23 -15.26 -2.70
C MET A 358 -14.60 -13.82 -2.32
N ILE A 359 -13.67 -12.87 -2.44
CA ILE A 359 -13.94 -11.45 -2.18
C ILE A 359 -14.95 -10.89 -3.19
N VAL A 360 -14.83 -11.22 -4.48
CA VAL A 360 -15.80 -10.82 -5.51
C VAL A 360 -17.17 -11.41 -5.21
N GLU A 361 -17.25 -12.73 -4.94
CA GLU A 361 -18.51 -13.40 -4.57
C GLU A 361 -19.18 -12.78 -3.34
N LEU A 362 -18.38 -12.48 -2.29
CA LEU A 362 -18.89 -11.81 -1.09
C LEU A 362 -19.40 -10.40 -1.38
N ALA A 363 -18.69 -9.65 -2.25
CA ALA A 363 -19.14 -8.33 -2.65
C ALA A 363 -20.48 -8.40 -3.39
N ASP A 364 -20.67 -9.39 -4.26
CA ASP A 364 -21.97 -9.65 -4.93
C ASP A 364 -23.08 -9.99 -3.92
N GLU A 365 -22.78 -10.85 -2.95
CA GLU A 365 -23.74 -11.27 -1.94
C GLU A 365 -24.15 -10.14 -0.98
N VAL A 366 -23.22 -9.23 -0.63
CA VAL A 366 -23.45 -8.16 0.36
C VAL A 366 -24.00 -6.89 -0.28
N TRP A 367 -23.51 -6.50 -1.45
CA TRP A 367 -23.86 -5.23 -2.10
C TRP A 367 -24.62 -5.37 -3.41
N GLY A 368 -24.75 -6.57 -3.99
CA GLY A 368 -25.44 -6.83 -5.26
C GLY A 368 -24.69 -6.22 -6.44
N GLN A 369 -23.43 -6.55 -6.61
CA GLN A 369 -22.59 -6.06 -7.72
C GLN A 369 -23.03 -6.56 -9.08
#